data_fba84d483c2a9c925e120caffc3de649
#
_entry.id   fba84d483c2a9c925e120caffc3de649
#
_cell.length_a   1.000
_cell.length_b   1.000
_cell.length_c   1.000
_cell.angle_alpha   90.00
_cell.angle_beta   90.00
_cell.angle_gamma   90.00
#
_symmetry.space_group_name_H-M   'P 1'
#
loop_
_entity.id
_entity.type
_entity.pdbx_description
1 polymer ?
#
loop_
_entity_poly.entity_id
_entity_poly.type
_entity_poly.pdbx_seq_one_letter_code
_entity_poly.pdbx_strand_id
1 'polypeptide(L)'
;MINSNTREHIMVLKGYSNIRMNFNSIFKKSLKTKIIAMVNAASAVSIATVSVASYSAAGHAAGSDDTLRYVVTGVVMQGVVGISAYFMARSIAQPVLRMTSMAEKISQGDLTVNLSASKSNDELGKLTNAFNDMVISLRHLVSQVRNGSSLVASNSEQVVSSTEQMNSSVQQISSTIEQISKGSQTQAQELEATSKVVVKLTTDMKKLASKAGTTADLTKEVGLISATGSKSAAEADFRMSKIISVTNESAKKIKELAERSGEITAVVDVIRKIADQTNLLALNAAIEAARAGEAGRGFAVVADEVKRLAEGSAKSSEEIDGLIKQIQEDAKATVLSIEGGTKEVSEGRLVIDKALKALNEIASKVTEVSVNVLDVANITQIQVGEIEQLSKAASEIAAVSEQNASATEEASAATEQQTAGTQEIAASVQKMAVMADDLTKITACFKLPEDQNSKTRNDGEIKEEVFV
;
A
#
# COMPACT_ATOMS: atom_id res chain seq x y z
N MET A 1 -14.51 46.74 30.43
CA MET A 1 -15.96 46.98 30.42
C MET A 1 -16.61 45.98 31.36
N ILE A 2 -16.89 46.36 32.60
CA ILE A 2 -17.50 45.51 33.63
C ILE A 2 -19.01 45.53 33.38
N ASN A 3 -19.55 44.35 33.11
CA ASN A 3 -20.88 44.07 32.60
C ASN A 3 -21.98 44.50 33.62
N SER A 4 -23.07 45.08 33.15
CA SER A 4 -24.19 45.65 33.90
C SER A 4 -24.85 44.71 34.93
N ASN A 5 -24.76 43.38 34.72
CA ASN A 5 -25.31 42.36 35.63
C ASN A 5 -24.61 42.25 36.98
N THR A 6 -23.35 42.67 37.09
CA THR A 6 -22.62 42.65 38.37
C THR A 6 -23.06 43.76 39.33
N ARG A 7 -23.62 44.83 38.77
CA ARG A 7 -24.14 45.97 39.61
C ARG A 7 -25.50 45.68 40.20
N GLU A 8 -26.37 44.94 39.54
CA GLU A 8 -27.68 44.51 40.10
C GLU A 8 -27.52 43.56 41.28
N HIS A 9 -26.61 42.55 41.18
CA HIS A 9 -26.36 41.66 42.32
C HIS A 9 -25.77 42.35 43.56
N ILE A 10 -24.97 43.40 43.38
CA ILE A 10 -24.42 44.20 44.52
C ILE A 10 -25.51 45.10 45.16
N MET A 11 -26.50 45.55 44.38
CA MET A 11 -27.62 46.33 44.92
C MET A 11 -28.60 45.46 45.75
N VAL A 12 -28.84 44.21 45.30
CA VAL A 12 -29.68 43.28 46.06
C VAL A 12 -29.04 42.91 47.41
N LEU A 13 -27.73 42.71 47.45
CA LEU A 13 -26.99 42.43 48.69
C LEU A 13 -26.92 43.64 49.66
N LYS A 14 -26.90 44.89 49.16
CA LYS A 14 -27.00 46.10 49.98
C LYS A 14 -28.42 46.33 50.50
N GLY A 15 -29.47 45.95 49.83
CA GLY A 15 -30.86 45.99 50.25
C GLY A 15 -31.08 45.12 51.51
N TYR A 16 -30.45 43.93 51.57
CA TYR A 16 -30.55 43.00 52.70
C TYR A 16 -29.86 43.53 53.98
N SER A 17 -28.80 44.33 53.89
CA SER A 17 -28.14 44.90 55.07
C SER A 17 -28.98 46.00 55.79
N ASN A 18 -29.81 46.69 55.01
CA ASN A 18 -30.67 47.78 55.59
C ASN A 18 -31.95 47.25 56.27
N ILE A 19 -32.45 46.08 55.90
CA ILE A 19 -33.58 45.40 56.60
C ILE A 19 -33.13 44.87 57.96
N ARG A 20 -31.84 44.54 58.13
CA ARG A 20 -31.28 44.03 59.39
C ARG A 20 -31.31 45.04 60.59
N MET A 21 -31.29 46.35 60.34
CA MET A 21 -31.27 47.33 61.40
C MET A 21 -32.66 47.69 61.99
N ASN A 22 -33.77 47.44 61.30
CA ASN A 22 -35.09 47.89 61.81
C ASN A 22 -35.83 46.77 62.58
N PHE A 23 -35.49 45.50 62.40
CA PHE A 23 -36.12 44.37 63.09
C PHE A 23 -35.64 44.22 64.56
N ASN A 24 -34.39 44.58 64.86
CA ASN A 24 -33.83 44.48 66.20
C ASN A 24 -34.41 45.47 67.22
N SER A 25 -35.01 46.60 66.82
CA SER A 25 -35.62 47.58 67.69
C SER A 25 -37.02 47.26 68.14
N ILE A 26 -37.77 46.45 67.29
CA ILE A 26 -39.18 46.08 67.55
C ILE A 26 -39.27 44.89 68.49
N PHE A 27 -38.30 43.96 68.42
CA PHE A 27 -38.33 42.74 69.23
C PHE A 27 -37.64 42.81 70.61
N LYS A 28 -37.07 43.94 71.00
CA LYS A 28 -36.41 44.07 72.26
C LYS A 28 -37.31 44.12 73.50
N LYS A 29 -38.67 44.06 73.30
CA LYS A 29 -39.58 43.81 74.38
C LYS A 29 -40.15 42.40 74.26
N SER A 30 -39.60 41.53 75.09
CA SER A 30 -39.95 40.10 75.14
C SER A 30 -41.45 39.85 75.16
N LEU A 31 -41.90 38.97 74.20
CA LEU A 31 -43.30 38.44 74.18
C LEU A 31 -43.68 37.91 75.58
N LYS A 32 -42.69 37.30 76.29
CA LYS A 32 -42.81 36.86 77.69
C LYS A 32 -43.14 37.98 78.59
N THR A 33 -42.47 39.14 78.50
CA THR A 33 -42.72 40.31 79.36
C THR A 33 -44.07 40.96 79.04
N LYS A 34 -44.48 41.01 77.79
CA LYS A 34 -45.78 41.51 77.34
C LYS A 34 -46.94 40.60 77.83
N ILE A 35 -46.81 39.27 77.70
CA ILE A 35 -47.81 38.33 78.19
C ILE A 35 -47.92 38.42 79.74
N ILE A 36 -46.78 38.42 80.46
CA ILE A 36 -46.77 38.55 81.91
C ILE A 36 -47.37 39.87 82.29
N ALA A 37 -46.98 40.98 81.64
CA ALA A 37 -47.53 42.32 81.93
C ALA A 37 -49.06 42.40 81.64
N MET A 38 -49.53 41.81 80.56
CA MET A 38 -50.93 41.78 80.18
C MET A 38 -51.79 40.94 81.13
N VAL A 39 -51.26 39.78 81.56
CA VAL A 39 -51.93 38.91 82.52
C VAL A 39 -51.93 39.57 83.90
N ASN A 40 -50.80 40.20 84.31
CA ASN A 40 -50.74 40.94 85.56
C ASN A 40 -51.66 42.23 85.60
N ALA A 41 -51.80 42.88 84.44
CA ALA A 41 -52.72 44.01 84.30
C ALA A 41 -54.17 43.50 84.34
N ALA A 42 -54.47 42.43 83.67
CA ALA A 42 -55.84 41.81 83.72
C ALA A 42 -56.20 41.35 85.15
N SER A 43 -55.22 40.76 85.82
CA SER A 43 -55.43 40.37 87.27
C SER A 43 -55.57 41.54 88.21
N ALA A 44 -54.74 42.62 88.02
CA ALA A 44 -54.89 43.80 88.78
C ALA A 44 -56.24 44.49 88.59
N VAL A 45 -56.74 44.52 87.36
CA VAL A 45 -58.11 45.01 87.08
C VAL A 45 -59.17 44.13 87.77
N SER A 46 -59.01 42.77 87.65
CA SER A 46 -59.87 41.85 88.35
C SER A 46 -59.88 42.04 89.85
N ILE A 47 -58.71 42.26 90.47
CA ILE A 47 -58.61 42.50 91.92
C ILE A 47 -59.25 43.83 92.30
N ALA A 48 -58.94 44.85 91.48
CA ALA A 48 -59.54 46.18 91.71
C ALA A 48 -61.10 46.11 91.60
N THR A 49 -61.66 45.37 90.62
CA THR A 49 -63.08 45.22 90.49
C THR A 49 -63.68 44.37 91.59
N VAL A 50 -63.01 43.34 92.08
CA VAL A 50 -63.48 42.51 93.22
C VAL A 50 -63.34 43.33 94.48
N SER A 51 -62.29 44.13 94.70
CA SER A 51 -62.11 45.00 95.85
C SER A 51 -63.09 46.11 95.86
N VAL A 52 -63.42 46.74 94.73
CA VAL A 52 -64.47 47.78 94.65
C VAL A 52 -65.86 47.16 94.86
N ALA A 53 -66.14 45.99 94.32
CA ALA A 53 -67.44 45.27 94.52
C ALA A 53 -67.61 44.85 95.99
N SER A 54 -66.50 44.40 96.64
CA SER A 54 -66.56 44.04 98.06
C SER A 54 -66.69 45.26 98.97
N TYR A 55 -66.06 46.36 98.60
CA TYR A 55 -66.16 47.62 99.32
C TYR A 55 -67.53 48.24 99.17
N SER A 56 -68.17 48.15 98.04
CA SER A 56 -69.53 48.59 97.79
C SER A 56 -70.59 47.69 98.48
N ALA A 57 -70.32 46.41 98.63
CA ALA A 57 -71.18 45.46 99.35
C ALA A 57 -70.98 45.58 100.87
N ALA A 58 -69.83 46.10 101.37
CA ALA A 58 -69.52 46.26 102.78
C ALA A 58 -70.05 47.57 103.40
N GLY A 59 -70.74 48.41 102.60
CA GLY A 59 -71.33 49.67 103.12
C GLY A 59 -72.39 49.51 104.21
N HIS A 60 -72.74 48.30 104.63
CA HIS A 60 -73.57 48.04 105.78
C HIS A 60 -73.00 46.86 106.60
N ALA A 61 -72.35 47.25 107.76
CA ALA A 61 -71.98 46.47 108.92
C ALA A 61 -71.31 45.06 108.66
N ALA A 62 -70.03 45.11 108.33
CA ALA A 62 -69.21 43.85 108.34
C ALA A 62 -68.14 44.00 109.42
N GLY A 63 -68.03 43.02 110.35
CA GLY A 63 -66.98 42.92 111.37
C GLY A 63 -65.58 42.72 110.75
N SER A 64 -64.52 43.00 111.50
CA SER A 64 -63.05 42.98 111.05
C SER A 64 -62.58 41.64 110.45
N ASP A 65 -63.31 40.51 110.61
CA ASP A 65 -62.97 39.16 110.10
C ASP A 65 -63.21 38.99 108.62
N ASP A 66 -64.20 39.64 108.04
CA ASP A 66 -64.62 39.47 106.65
C ASP A 66 -63.66 40.22 105.67
N THR A 67 -63.15 41.37 106.12
CA THR A 67 -62.15 42.13 105.31
C THR A 67 -60.80 41.39 105.16
N LEU A 68 -60.35 40.67 106.19
CA LEU A 68 -59.18 39.83 106.12
C LEU A 68 -59.32 38.65 105.13
N ARG A 69 -60.51 38.04 105.09
CA ARG A 69 -60.81 37.00 104.15
C ARG A 69 -60.79 37.46 102.66
N TYR A 70 -61.26 38.66 102.36
CA TYR A 70 -61.23 39.24 101.02
C TYR A 70 -59.82 39.57 100.56
N VAL A 71 -58.98 40.08 101.45
CA VAL A 71 -57.54 40.39 101.16
C VAL A 71 -56.76 39.13 100.96
N VAL A 72 -56.94 38.06 101.73
CA VAL A 72 -56.27 36.76 101.55
C VAL A 72 -56.70 36.08 100.28
N THR A 73 -57.99 36.09 99.96
CA THR A 73 -58.44 35.49 98.64
C THR A 73 -57.91 36.26 97.44
N GLY A 74 -57.76 37.60 97.56
CA GLY A 74 -57.13 38.40 96.48
C GLY A 74 -55.69 38.10 96.25
N VAL A 75 -54.89 37.93 97.32
CA VAL A 75 -53.48 37.56 97.21
C VAL A 75 -53.31 36.15 96.68
N VAL A 76 -54.15 35.14 97.06
CA VAL A 76 -54.05 33.80 96.56
C VAL A 76 -54.46 33.76 95.07
N MET A 77 -55.50 34.48 94.67
CA MET A 77 -55.85 34.58 93.24
C MET A 77 -54.77 35.24 92.40
N GLN A 78 -54.10 36.30 92.91
CA GLN A 78 -52.96 36.94 92.25
C GLN A 78 -51.78 35.96 92.04
N GLY A 79 -51.50 35.16 93.07
CA GLY A 79 -50.50 34.09 93.01
C GLY A 79 -50.80 33.04 91.93
N VAL A 80 -52.04 32.56 91.88
CA VAL A 80 -52.50 31.56 90.85
C VAL A 80 -52.38 32.14 89.42
N VAL A 81 -52.82 33.41 89.23
CA VAL A 81 -52.71 34.07 87.90
C VAL A 81 -51.24 34.29 87.51
N GLY A 82 -50.39 34.69 88.50
CA GLY A 82 -48.95 34.85 88.23
C GLY A 82 -48.26 33.58 87.88
N ILE A 83 -48.59 32.45 88.55
CA ILE A 83 -48.07 31.11 88.25
C ILE A 83 -48.53 30.66 86.91
N SER A 84 -49.82 30.81 86.54
CA SER A 84 -50.38 30.43 85.24
C SER A 84 -49.77 31.21 84.11
N ALA A 85 -49.53 32.54 84.29
CA ALA A 85 -48.87 33.40 83.33
C ALA A 85 -47.37 32.97 83.11
N TYR A 86 -46.68 32.58 84.20
CA TYR A 86 -45.31 32.06 84.12
C TYR A 86 -45.27 30.77 83.35
N PHE A 87 -46.14 29.78 83.57
CA PHE A 87 -46.20 28.53 82.85
C PHE A 87 -46.58 28.78 81.38
N MET A 88 -47.55 29.66 81.09
CA MET A 88 -47.93 30.00 79.72
C MET A 88 -46.78 30.68 78.94
N ALA A 89 -46.06 31.59 79.56
CA ALA A 89 -44.89 32.22 78.97
C ALA A 89 -43.75 31.23 78.70
N ARG A 90 -43.60 30.24 79.57
CA ARG A 90 -42.60 29.20 79.42
C ARG A 90 -43.02 28.14 78.35
N SER A 91 -44.29 27.74 78.23
CA SER A 91 -44.79 26.76 77.35
C SER A 91 -44.99 27.28 75.90
N ILE A 92 -45.32 28.53 75.72
CA ILE A 92 -45.62 29.12 74.38
C ILE A 92 -44.49 30.06 73.96
N ALA A 93 -44.10 31.05 74.77
CA ALA A 93 -43.14 32.06 74.30
C ALA A 93 -41.73 31.53 74.07
N GLN A 94 -41.24 30.63 74.93
CA GLN A 94 -39.88 30.09 74.78
C GLN A 94 -39.68 29.24 73.53
N PRO A 95 -40.57 28.28 73.19
CA PRO A 95 -40.48 27.50 71.90
C PRO A 95 -40.52 28.44 70.68
N VAL A 96 -41.45 29.37 70.61
CA VAL A 96 -41.58 30.35 69.53
C VAL A 96 -40.35 31.21 69.37
N LEU A 97 -39.76 31.72 70.44
CA LEU A 97 -38.52 32.51 70.43
C LEU A 97 -37.35 31.63 69.92
N ARG A 98 -37.26 30.38 70.36
CA ARG A 98 -36.21 29.44 69.83
C ARG A 98 -36.35 29.24 68.36
N MET A 99 -37.58 28.97 67.85
CA MET A 99 -37.85 28.80 66.43
C MET A 99 -37.52 30.07 65.66
N THR A 100 -37.88 31.24 66.15
CA THR A 100 -37.49 32.52 65.51
C THR A 100 -35.99 32.68 65.40
N SER A 101 -35.25 32.44 66.55
CA SER A 101 -33.77 32.48 66.52
C SER A 101 -33.15 31.49 65.58
N MET A 102 -33.72 30.30 65.47
CA MET A 102 -33.23 29.27 64.48
C MET A 102 -33.56 29.66 63.06
N ALA A 103 -34.78 30.16 62.76
CA ALA A 103 -35.15 30.70 61.47
C ALA A 103 -34.19 31.82 60.99
N GLU A 104 -33.79 32.72 61.96
CA GLU A 104 -32.81 33.76 61.70
C GLU A 104 -31.44 33.18 61.35
N LYS A 105 -30.98 32.15 62.06
CA LYS A 105 -29.72 31.46 61.73
C LYS A 105 -29.79 30.74 60.32
N ILE A 106 -30.90 30.09 60.08
CA ILE A 106 -31.12 29.43 58.75
C ILE A 106 -31.13 30.44 57.61
N SER A 107 -31.74 31.60 57.80
CA SER A 107 -31.74 32.70 56.81
C SER A 107 -30.34 33.27 56.57
N GLN A 108 -29.41 33.11 57.52
CA GLN A 108 -27.99 33.44 57.38
C GLN A 108 -27.15 32.31 56.83
N GLY A 109 -27.79 31.22 56.41
CA GLY A 109 -27.12 30.04 55.84
C GLY A 109 -26.61 29.03 56.89
N ASP A 110 -26.84 29.23 58.18
CA ASP A 110 -26.42 28.29 59.23
C ASP A 110 -27.44 27.14 59.36
N LEU A 111 -27.17 26.03 58.64
CA LEU A 111 -27.96 24.80 58.73
C LEU A 111 -27.41 23.84 59.81
N THR A 112 -26.43 24.23 60.64
CA THR A 112 -25.94 23.34 61.71
C THR A 112 -26.87 23.30 62.91
N VAL A 113 -27.87 24.20 62.96
CA VAL A 113 -28.85 24.32 64.05
C VAL A 113 -29.60 23.00 64.26
N ASN A 114 -29.56 22.47 65.49
CA ASN A 114 -30.24 21.22 65.81
C ASN A 114 -31.45 21.53 66.73
N LEU A 115 -32.66 21.24 66.23
CA LEU A 115 -33.90 21.19 66.94
C LEU A 115 -34.05 19.81 67.56
N SER A 116 -33.98 19.69 68.87
CA SER A 116 -34.43 18.48 69.53
C SER A 116 -35.94 18.32 69.26
N ALA A 117 -36.31 17.17 68.72
CA ALA A 117 -37.70 16.85 68.41
C ALA A 117 -38.59 17.13 69.64
N SER A 118 -39.62 17.89 69.44
CA SER A 118 -40.56 18.22 70.57
C SER A 118 -41.33 16.95 70.90
N LYS A 119 -41.31 16.61 72.22
CA LYS A 119 -42.18 15.52 72.74
C LYS A 119 -43.60 16.00 73.01
N SER A 120 -43.89 17.30 72.78
CA SER A 120 -45.26 17.84 72.93
C SER A 120 -46.15 17.43 71.73
N ASN A 121 -47.33 16.93 71.98
CA ASN A 121 -48.31 16.56 70.99
C ASN A 121 -49.25 17.71 70.59
N ASP A 122 -48.97 18.91 71.03
CA ASP A 122 -49.74 20.13 70.73
C ASP A 122 -49.31 20.74 69.34
N GLU A 123 -49.94 21.84 68.97
CA GLU A 123 -49.69 22.53 67.69
C GLU A 123 -48.25 23.06 67.62
N LEU A 124 -47.66 23.44 68.78
CA LEU A 124 -46.27 23.90 68.85
C LEU A 124 -45.26 22.75 68.62
N GLY A 125 -45.59 21.54 69.12
CA GLY A 125 -44.82 20.36 68.94
C GLY A 125 -44.83 19.95 67.42
N LYS A 126 -46.02 19.97 66.81
CA LYS A 126 -46.17 19.72 65.37
C LYS A 126 -45.39 20.75 64.52
N LEU A 127 -45.47 22.03 64.87
CA LEU A 127 -44.76 23.10 64.19
C LEU A 127 -43.22 22.92 64.31
N THR A 128 -42.73 22.54 65.49
CA THR A 128 -41.31 22.29 65.74
C THR A 128 -40.79 21.11 64.91
N ASN A 129 -41.57 20.04 64.84
CA ASN A 129 -41.18 18.87 64.04
C ASN A 129 -41.20 19.20 62.54
N ALA A 130 -42.26 19.84 62.01
CA ALA A 130 -42.31 20.28 60.62
C ALA A 130 -41.16 21.24 60.25
N PHE A 131 -40.78 22.14 61.16
CA PHE A 131 -39.62 23.02 60.98
C PHE A 131 -38.31 22.23 60.94
N ASN A 132 -38.15 21.21 61.82
CA ASN A 132 -36.99 20.34 61.81
C ASN A 132 -36.88 19.53 60.50
N ASP A 133 -38.03 18.97 60.04
CA ASP A 133 -38.07 18.23 58.76
C ASP A 133 -37.68 19.13 57.55
N MET A 134 -38.11 20.41 57.57
CA MET A 134 -37.70 21.40 56.58
C MET A 134 -36.19 21.62 56.61
N VAL A 135 -35.58 21.75 57.79
CA VAL A 135 -34.12 21.93 57.95
C VAL A 135 -33.35 20.71 57.43
N ILE A 136 -33.84 19.50 57.75
CA ILE A 136 -33.24 18.25 57.27
C ILE A 136 -33.32 18.20 55.74
N SER A 137 -34.46 18.53 55.16
CA SER A 137 -34.63 18.56 53.69
C SER A 137 -33.73 19.59 53.02
N LEU A 138 -33.59 20.79 53.61
CA LEU A 138 -32.64 21.80 53.11
C LEU A 138 -31.16 21.34 53.17
N ARG A 139 -30.73 20.70 54.26
CA ARG A 139 -29.40 20.08 54.37
C ARG A 139 -29.16 19.05 53.25
N HIS A 140 -30.13 18.18 53.05
CA HIS A 140 -30.02 17.15 52.01
C HIS A 140 -29.92 17.77 50.63
N LEU A 141 -30.75 18.77 50.30
CA LEU A 141 -30.70 19.48 49.01
C LEU A 141 -29.35 20.17 48.79
N VAL A 142 -28.85 20.92 49.82
CA VAL A 142 -27.54 21.61 49.71
C VAL A 142 -26.41 20.62 49.56
N SER A 143 -26.43 19.50 50.29
CA SER A 143 -25.43 18.43 50.17
C SER A 143 -25.48 17.78 48.79
N GLN A 144 -26.65 17.48 48.24
CA GLN A 144 -26.79 16.92 46.88
C GLN A 144 -26.30 17.88 45.83
N VAL A 145 -26.63 19.18 45.90
CA VAL A 145 -26.12 20.19 44.97
C VAL A 145 -24.61 20.28 45.01
N ARG A 146 -24.03 20.30 46.24
CA ARG A 146 -22.57 20.37 46.42
C ARG A 146 -21.86 19.17 45.83
N ASN A 147 -22.35 17.95 46.12
CA ASN A 147 -21.79 16.71 45.55
C ASN A 147 -21.95 16.66 44.05
N GLY A 148 -23.12 17.05 43.52
CA GLY A 148 -23.38 17.15 42.09
C GLY A 148 -22.47 18.12 41.37
N SER A 149 -22.25 19.31 41.97
CA SER A 149 -21.32 20.32 41.43
C SER A 149 -19.88 19.81 41.38
N SER A 150 -19.43 19.16 42.47
CA SER A 150 -18.09 18.55 42.50
C SER A 150 -17.93 17.47 41.42
N LEU A 151 -18.94 16.64 41.21
CA LEU A 151 -18.93 15.62 40.15
C LEU A 151 -18.91 16.25 38.76
N VAL A 152 -19.70 17.30 38.51
CA VAL A 152 -19.68 18.05 37.24
C VAL A 152 -18.32 18.67 36.99
N ALA A 153 -17.70 19.28 38.02
CA ALA A 153 -16.34 19.86 37.93
C ALA A 153 -15.33 18.77 37.50
N SER A 154 -15.31 17.63 38.20
CA SER A 154 -14.38 16.52 37.88
C SER A 154 -14.62 15.94 36.50
N ASN A 155 -15.89 15.74 36.09
CA ASN A 155 -16.23 15.27 34.75
C ASN A 155 -15.81 16.30 33.69
N SER A 156 -15.94 17.60 33.99
CA SER A 156 -15.48 18.66 33.08
C SER A 156 -13.98 18.59 32.83
N GLU A 157 -13.16 18.41 33.88
CA GLU A 157 -11.71 18.23 33.75
C GLU A 157 -11.37 16.99 32.88
N GLN A 158 -12.07 15.88 33.09
CA GLN A 158 -11.87 14.66 32.27
C GLN A 158 -12.23 14.90 30.81
N VAL A 159 -13.34 15.60 30.51
CA VAL A 159 -13.74 15.92 29.13
C VAL A 159 -12.74 16.88 28.49
N VAL A 160 -12.18 17.85 29.22
CA VAL A 160 -11.10 18.73 28.73
C VAL A 160 -9.91 17.89 28.27
N SER A 161 -9.43 16.96 29.10
CA SER A 161 -8.32 16.06 28.74
C SER A 161 -8.63 15.21 27.50
N SER A 162 -9.85 14.68 27.43
CA SER A 162 -10.30 13.91 26.24
C SER A 162 -10.36 14.78 24.99
N THR A 163 -10.73 16.04 25.12
CA THR A 163 -10.81 17.02 24.01
C THR A 163 -9.41 17.40 23.51
N GLU A 164 -8.43 17.54 24.41
CA GLU A 164 -7.03 17.76 24.04
C GLU A 164 -6.45 16.57 23.25
N GLN A 165 -6.75 15.35 23.71
CA GLN A 165 -6.34 14.14 22.99
C GLN A 165 -7.02 14.03 21.62
N MET A 166 -8.29 14.40 21.50
CA MET A 166 -9.03 14.47 20.25
C MET A 166 -8.40 15.47 19.28
N ASN A 167 -8.01 16.66 19.76
CA ASN A 167 -7.30 17.67 18.96
C ASN A 167 -5.97 17.12 18.40
N SER A 168 -5.20 16.41 19.22
CA SER A 168 -3.96 15.75 18.77
C SER A 168 -4.24 14.72 17.67
N SER A 169 -5.30 13.91 17.84
CA SER A 169 -5.71 12.92 16.85
C SER A 169 -6.15 13.56 15.53
N VAL A 170 -6.89 14.67 15.59
CA VAL A 170 -7.33 15.45 14.42
C VAL A 170 -6.12 15.99 13.64
N GLN A 171 -5.11 16.53 14.36
CA GLN A 171 -3.87 16.98 13.71
C GLN A 171 -3.12 15.85 13.00
N GLN A 172 -3.08 14.67 13.62
CA GLN A 172 -2.45 13.50 13.02
C GLN A 172 -3.21 13.02 11.77
N ILE A 173 -4.55 13.03 11.81
CA ILE A 173 -5.41 12.74 10.65
C ILE A 173 -5.14 13.74 9.53
N SER A 174 -5.09 15.05 9.83
CA SER A 174 -4.78 16.09 8.84
C SER A 174 -3.44 15.84 8.13
N SER A 175 -2.39 15.50 8.90
CA SER A 175 -1.09 15.17 8.34
C SER A 175 -1.13 13.92 7.45
N THR A 176 -1.91 12.91 7.84
CA THR A 176 -2.09 11.68 7.04
C THR A 176 -2.82 11.98 5.73
N ILE A 177 -3.85 12.82 5.78
CA ILE A 177 -4.61 13.29 4.60
C ILE A 177 -3.67 13.99 3.60
N GLU A 178 -2.80 14.89 4.10
CA GLU A 178 -1.83 15.58 3.27
C GLU A 178 -0.84 14.62 2.60
N GLN A 179 -0.37 13.59 3.34
CA GLN A 179 0.49 12.53 2.78
C GLN A 179 -0.22 11.71 1.70
N ILE A 180 -1.50 11.34 1.90
CA ILE A 180 -2.29 10.61 0.90
C ILE A 180 -2.49 11.47 -0.35
N SER A 181 -2.82 12.75 -0.19
CA SER A 181 -2.98 13.71 -1.29
C SER A 181 -1.71 13.79 -2.15
N LYS A 182 -0.56 13.99 -1.51
CA LYS A 182 0.75 14.04 -2.17
C LYS A 182 1.09 12.70 -2.84
N GLY A 183 0.80 11.59 -2.16
CA GLY A 183 0.99 10.24 -2.71
C GLY A 183 0.16 10.00 -3.96
N SER A 184 -1.11 10.38 -3.96
CA SER A 184 -2.01 10.26 -5.13
C SER A 184 -1.54 11.11 -6.30
N GLN A 185 -1.04 12.31 -6.04
CA GLN A 185 -0.49 13.18 -7.09
C GLN A 185 0.80 12.61 -7.69
N THR A 186 1.69 12.07 -6.87
CA THR A 186 2.90 11.38 -7.34
C THR A 186 2.54 10.15 -8.17
N GLN A 187 1.57 9.35 -7.70
CA GLN A 187 1.09 8.17 -8.40
C GLN A 187 0.50 8.52 -9.78
N ALA A 188 -0.25 9.62 -9.91
CA ALA A 188 -0.75 10.10 -11.19
C ALA A 188 0.38 10.46 -12.17
N GLN A 189 1.45 11.11 -11.69
CA GLN A 189 2.63 11.41 -12.51
C GLN A 189 3.37 10.15 -12.97
N GLU A 190 3.56 9.17 -12.09
CA GLU A 190 4.19 7.89 -12.41
C GLU A 190 3.36 7.09 -13.42
N LEU A 191 2.03 7.17 -13.35
CA LEU A 191 1.14 6.54 -14.30
C LEU A 191 1.22 7.18 -15.69
N GLU A 192 1.37 8.50 -15.77
CA GLU A 192 1.61 9.18 -17.07
C GLU A 192 2.93 8.70 -17.70
N ALA A 193 3.99 8.58 -16.90
CA ALA A 193 5.26 8.02 -17.36
C ALA A 193 5.10 6.55 -17.82
N THR A 194 4.39 5.74 -17.05
CA THR A 194 4.09 4.34 -17.37
C THR A 194 3.30 4.22 -18.67
N SER A 195 2.31 5.06 -18.88
CA SER A 195 1.53 5.10 -20.13
C SER A 195 2.42 5.38 -21.34
N LYS A 196 3.35 6.32 -21.24
CA LYS A 196 4.34 6.60 -22.30
C LYS A 196 5.22 5.38 -22.60
N VAL A 197 5.64 4.64 -21.57
CA VAL A 197 6.41 3.41 -21.73
C VAL A 197 5.58 2.32 -22.43
N VAL A 198 4.32 2.14 -22.06
CA VAL A 198 3.39 1.19 -22.68
C VAL A 198 3.22 1.46 -24.18
N VAL A 199 3.00 2.74 -24.55
CA VAL A 199 2.89 3.15 -25.97
C VAL A 199 4.18 2.84 -26.74
N LYS A 200 5.34 3.10 -26.12
CA LYS A 200 6.64 2.80 -26.72
C LYS A 200 6.83 1.30 -26.90
N LEU A 201 6.54 0.49 -25.88
CA LEU A 201 6.62 -0.97 -25.93
C LEU A 201 5.71 -1.53 -27.04
N THR A 202 4.49 -1.05 -27.15
CA THR A 202 3.57 -1.44 -28.23
C THR A 202 4.18 -1.18 -29.61
N THR A 203 4.81 -0.02 -29.76
CA THR A 203 5.47 0.36 -31.04
C THR A 203 6.69 -0.53 -31.32
N ASP A 204 7.48 -0.84 -30.31
CA ASP A 204 8.69 -1.66 -30.43
C ASP A 204 8.32 -3.12 -30.73
N MET A 205 7.25 -3.66 -30.13
CA MET A 205 6.72 -5.00 -30.47
C MET A 205 6.21 -5.09 -31.90
N LYS A 206 5.53 -4.06 -32.40
CA LYS A 206 5.13 -4.00 -33.82
C LYS A 206 6.33 -4.02 -34.76
N LYS A 207 7.39 -3.27 -34.43
CA LYS A 207 8.64 -3.29 -35.21
C LYS A 207 9.32 -4.66 -35.15
N LEU A 208 9.33 -5.31 -33.98
CA LEU A 208 9.92 -6.63 -33.80
C LEU A 208 9.17 -7.69 -34.62
N ALA A 209 7.84 -7.68 -34.59
CA ALA A 209 7.02 -8.55 -35.43
C ALA A 209 7.31 -8.37 -36.92
N SER A 210 7.41 -7.12 -37.40
CA SER A 210 7.76 -6.82 -38.80
C SER A 210 9.17 -7.33 -39.15
N LYS A 211 10.16 -7.13 -38.26
CA LYS A 211 11.53 -7.64 -38.47
C LYS A 211 11.58 -9.15 -38.49
N ALA A 212 10.85 -9.82 -37.60
CA ALA A 212 10.74 -11.29 -37.61
C ALA A 212 10.15 -11.79 -38.95
N GLY A 213 9.08 -11.14 -39.45
CA GLY A 213 8.50 -11.44 -40.75
C GLY A 213 9.52 -11.30 -41.90
N THR A 214 10.22 -10.16 -41.94
CA THR A 214 11.27 -9.94 -42.97
C THR A 214 12.39 -10.95 -42.87
N THR A 215 12.82 -11.35 -41.69
CA THR A 215 13.85 -12.35 -41.47
C THR A 215 13.38 -13.74 -41.91
N ALA A 216 12.11 -14.07 -41.69
CA ALA A 216 11.51 -15.32 -42.19
C ALA A 216 11.55 -15.41 -43.71
N ASP A 217 11.22 -14.31 -44.40
CA ASP A 217 11.25 -14.24 -45.87
C ASP A 217 12.69 -14.38 -46.39
N LEU A 218 13.65 -13.68 -45.82
CA LEU A 218 15.07 -13.81 -46.15
C LEU A 218 15.61 -15.23 -45.92
N THR A 219 15.21 -15.86 -44.84
CA THR A 219 15.59 -17.22 -44.49
C THR A 219 15.07 -18.20 -45.53
N LYS A 220 13.83 -18.03 -45.97
CA LYS A 220 13.24 -18.84 -47.07
C LYS A 220 13.99 -18.64 -48.36
N GLU A 221 14.36 -17.42 -48.71
CA GLU A 221 15.15 -17.10 -49.92
C GLU A 221 16.54 -17.77 -49.88
N VAL A 222 17.26 -17.66 -48.77
CA VAL A 222 18.58 -18.30 -48.56
C VAL A 222 18.45 -19.83 -48.65
N GLY A 223 17.38 -20.41 -48.14
CA GLY A 223 17.07 -21.85 -48.29
C GLY A 223 16.92 -22.27 -49.75
N LEU A 224 16.19 -21.49 -50.55
CA LEU A 224 16.02 -21.72 -51.99
C LEU A 224 17.36 -21.61 -52.76
N ILE A 225 18.14 -20.58 -52.45
CA ILE A 225 19.48 -20.38 -53.05
C ILE A 225 20.40 -21.57 -52.73
N SER A 226 20.42 -22.01 -51.46
CA SER A 226 21.24 -23.13 -51.00
C SER A 226 20.81 -24.46 -51.69
N ALA A 227 19.51 -24.70 -51.79
CA ALA A 227 19.00 -25.88 -52.50
C ALA A 227 19.36 -25.85 -53.99
N THR A 228 19.26 -24.70 -54.63
CA THR A 228 19.64 -24.51 -56.05
C THR A 228 21.14 -24.70 -56.23
N GLY A 229 21.97 -24.12 -55.33
CA GLY A 229 23.40 -24.29 -55.32
C GLY A 229 23.81 -25.76 -55.13
N SER A 230 23.16 -26.47 -54.20
CA SER A 230 23.40 -27.92 -53.99
C SER A 230 23.07 -28.75 -55.22
N LYS A 231 21.96 -28.46 -55.91
CA LYS A 231 21.60 -29.11 -57.16
C LYS A 231 22.64 -28.87 -58.27
N SER A 232 23.10 -27.63 -58.41
CA SER A 232 24.14 -27.25 -59.39
C SER A 232 25.49 -27.93 -59.10
N ALA A 233 25.89 -28.01 -57.86
CA ALA A 233 27.12 -28.67 -57.45
C ALA A 233 27.02 -30.19 -57.65
N ALA A 234 25.86 -30.82 -57.38
CA ALA A 234 25.64 -32.23 -57.66
C ALA A 234 25.69 -32.52 -59.16
N GLU A 235 25.15 -31.66 -60.05
CA GLU A 235 25.28 -31.79 -61.51
C GLU A 235 26.73 -31.61 -61.93
N ALA A 236 27.50 -30.73 -61.37
CA ALA A 236 28.91 -30.56 -61.65
C ALA A 236 29.71 -31.82 -61.24
N ASP A 237 29.43 -32.41 -60.04
CA ASP A 237 30.07 -33.71 -59.67
C ASP A 237 29.77 -34.81 -60.63
N PHE A 238 28.50 -34.93 -61.10
CA PHE A 238 28.12 -35.93 -62.14
C PHE A 238 28.89 -35.69 -63.42
N ARG A 239 29.04 -34.43 -63.88
CA ARG A 239 29.79 -34.10 -65.08
C ARG A 239 31.26 -34.41 -64.93
N MET A 240 31.87 -34.12 -63.79
CA MET A 240 33.29 -34.49 -63.51
C MET A 240 33.47 -36.01 -63.51
N SER A 241 32.56 -36.76 -62.92
CA SER A 241 32.59 -38.23 -63.01
C SER A 241 32.51 -38.76 -64.47
N LYS A 242 31.70 -38.13 -65.29
CA LYS A 242 31.63 -38.46 -66.73
C LYS A 242 32.93 -38.08 -67.45
N ILE A 243 33.56 -36.94 -67.16
CA ILE A 243 34.86 -36.60 -67.78
C ILE A 243 35.90 -37.63 -67.39
N ILE A 244 36.02 -38.03 -66.12
CA ILE A 244 36.94 -39.09 -65.69
C ILE A 244 36.71 -40.39 -66.52
N SER A 245 35.50 -40.81 -66.70
CA SER A 245 35.13 -42.00 -67.44
C SER A 245 35.61 -41.90 -68.93
N VAL A 246 35.28 -40.81 -69.62
CA VAL A 246 35.65 -40.54 -70.99
C VAL A 246 37.15 -40.41 -71.15
N THR A 247 37.81 -39.74 -70.20
CA THR A 247 39.29 -39.58 -70.24
C THR A 247 40.01 -40.90 -70.02
N ASN A 248 39.52 -41.78 -69.14
CA ASN A 248 40.07 -43.13 -68.96
C ASN A 248 39.88 -43.99 -70.18
N GLU A 249 38.73 -43.91 -70.87
CA GLU A 249 38.50 -44.60 -72.14
C GLU A 249 39.43 -44.11 -73.23
N SER A 250 39.65 -42.82 -73.33
CA SER A 250 40.60 -42.23 -74.26
C SER A 250 42.03 -42.70 -73.99
N ALA A 251 42.50 -42.75 -72.75
CA ALA A 251 43.77 -43.29 -72.34
C ALA A 251 43.94 -44.75 -72.77
N LYS A 252 42.89 -45.55 -72.60
CA LYS A 252 42.87 -46.95 -73.06
C LYS A 252 43.03 -47.06 -74.60
N LYS A 253 42.35 -46.25 -75.38
CA LYS A 253 42.43 -46.21 -76.80
C LYS A 253 43.84 -45.80 -77.32
N ILE A 254 44.45 -44.81 -76.68
CA ILE A 254 45.83 -44.42 -77.03
C ILE A 254 46.81 -45.53 -76.67
N LYS A 255 46.63 -46.23 -75.54
CA LYS A 255 47.48 -47.36 -75.15
C LYS A 255 47.34 -48.51 -76.17
N GLU A 256 46.12 -48.85 -76.63
CA GLU A 256 45.87 -49.81 -77.70
C GLU A 256 46.55 -49.35 -78.99
N LEU A 257 46.57 -48.05 -79.31
CA LEU A 257 47.29 -47.52 -80.49
C LEU A 257 48.81 -47.72 -80.35
N ALA A 258 49.40 -47.48 -79.17
CA ALA A 258 50.82 -47.72 -78.90
C ALA A 258 51.17 -49.23 -79.07
N GLU A 259 50.33 -50.11 -78.56
CA GLU A 259 50.51 -51.58 -78.74
C GLU A 259 50.47 -52.00 -80.21
N ARG A 260 49.47 -51.52 -80.96
CA ARG A 260 49.41 -51.80 -82.45
C ARG A 260 50.54 -51.22 -83.24
N SER A 261 51.05 -50.02 -82.81
CA SER A 261 52.28 -49.42 -83.39
C SER A 261 53.50 -50.30 -83.11
N GLY A 262 53.55 -50.97 -81.95
CA GLY A 262 54.56 -51.97 -81.67
C GLY A 262 54.53 -53.21 -82.63
N GLU A 263 53.29 -53.66 -82.93
CA GLU A 263 53.09 -54.75 -83.91
C GLU A 263 53.56 -54.33 -85.31
N ILE A 264 53.27 -53.07 -85.75
CA ILE A 264 53.74 -52.51 -87.01
C ILE A 264 55.27 -52.46 -87.05
N THR A 265 55.92 -52.03 -85.93
CA THR A 265 57.40 -52.05 -85.84
C THR A 265 57.97 -53.43 -86.10
N ALA A 266 57.38 -54.50 -85.61
CA ALA A 266 57.79 -55.86 -85.82
C ALA A 266 57.62 -56.25 -87.29
N VAL A 267 56.55 -55.86 -87.99
CA VAL A 267 56.36 -56.08 -89.43
C VAL A 267 57.39 -55.33 -90.26
N VAL A 268 57.67 -54.07 -89.94
CA VAL A 268 58.67 -53.25 -90.66
C VAL A 268 60.06 -53.82 -90.48
N ASP A 269 60.43 -54.38 -89.32
CA ASP A 269 61.72 -55.06 -89.13
C ASP A 269 61.85 -56.32 -90.00
N VAL A 270 60.74 -57.09 -90.16
CA VAL A 270 60.68 -58.23 -91.11
C VAL A 270 60.88 -57.75 -92.54
N ILE A 271 60.18 -56.64 -92.92
CA ILE A 271 60.37 -56.10 -94.32
C ILE A 271 61.79 -55.66 -94.56
N ARG A 272 62.43 -54.97 -93.55
CA ARG A 272 63.83 -54.55 -93.61
C ARG A 272 64.74 -55.80 -93.83
N LYS A 273 64.57 -56.83 -93.00
CA LYS A 273 65.30 -58.09 -93.13
C LYS A 273 65.15 -58.71 -94.53
N ILE A 274 63.89 -58.73 -95.07
CA ILE A 274 63.59 -59.19 -96.42
C ILE A 274 64.35 -58.34 -97.45
N ALA A 275 64.32 -57.02 -97.32
CA ALA A 275 65.02 -56.09 -98.18
C ALA A 275 66.55 -56.35 -98.15
N ASP A 276 67.19 -56.51 -96.99
CA ASP A 276 68.58 -56.81 -96.77
C ASP A 276 68.97 -58.15 -97.44
N GLN A 277 68.09 -59.21 -97.25
CA GLN A 277 68.29 -60.48 -97.89
C GLN A 277 68.18 -60.37 -99.42
N THR A 278 67.22 -59.59 -99.93
CA THR A 278 67.04 -59.37 -101.39
C THR A 278 68.22 -58.63 -101.99
N ASN A 279 68.75 -57.65 -101.25
CA ASN A 279 69.95 -56.88 -101.63
C ASN A 279 71.14 -57.81 -101.73
N LEU A 280 71.37 -58.73 -100.75
CA LEU A 280 72.39 -59.74 -100.78
C LEU A 280 72.23 -60.75 -101.98
N LEU A 281 70.98 -61.20 -102.20
CA LEU A 281 70.67 -62.05 -103.35
C LEU A 281 70.94 -61.38 -104.70
N ALA A 282 70.55 -60.11 -104.82
CA ALA A 282 70.77 -59.28 -105.96
C ALA A 282 72.22 -59.02 -106.22
N LEU A 283 73.02 -58.74 -105.14
CA LEU A 283 74.46 -58.62 -105.23
C LEU A 283 75.13 -59.91 -105.73
N ASN A 284 74.73 -61.08 -105.18
CA ASN A 284 75.29 -62.35 -105.60
C ASN A 284 74.94 -62.62 -107.09
N ALA A 285 73.70 -62.29 -107.49
CA ALA A 285 73.26 -62.41 -108.92
C ALA A 285 74.07 -61.47 -109.87
N ALA A 286 74.31 -60.27 -109.44
CA ALA A 286 75.10 -59.31 -110.17
C ALA A 286 76.58 -59.75 -110.30
N ILE A 287 77.14 -60.32 -109.23
CA ILE A 287 78.47 -60.94 -109.31
C ILE A 287 78.56 -62.11 -110.33
N GLU A 288 77.58 -63.02 -110.31
CA GLU A 288 77.57 -64.17 -111.18
C GLU A 288 77.23 -63.76 -112.62
N ALA A 289 76.41 -62.74 -112.84
CA ALA A 289 76.13 -62.14 -114.11
C ALA A 289 77.37 -61.47 -114.73
N ALA A 290 78.17 -60.78 -113.89
CA ALA A 290 79.48 -60.23 -114.35
C ALA A 290 80.46 -61.34 -114.67
N ARG A 291 80.42 -62.49 -114.00
CA ARG A 291 81.24 -63.66 -114.20
C ARG A 291 81.00 -64.37 -115.53
N ALA A 292 79.62 -64.32 -115.96
CA ALA A 292 79.18 -64.90 -117.21
C ALA A 292 79.56 -64.06 -118.45
N GLY A 293 80.16 -62.87 -118.26
CA GLY A 293 80.63 -62.11 -119.45
C GLY A 293 79.52 -61.51 -120.29
N GLU A 294 79.67 -61.58 -121.64
CA GLU A 294 78.68 -61.04 -122.59
C GLU A 294 77.34 -61.74 -122.47
N ALA A 295 77.27 -63.07 -122.13
CA ALA A 295 76.02 -63.80 -122.00
C ALA A 295 75.20 -63.38 -120.73
N GLY A 296 75.79 -62.83 -119.77
CA GLY A 296 75.17 -62.31 -118.42
C GLY A 296 74.69 -60.89 -118.48
N ARG A 297 74.94 -60.11 -119.52
CA ARG A 297 74.73 -58.63 -119.49
C ARG A 297 73.28 -58.23 -119.25
N GLY A 298 72.29 -58.95 -119.76
CA GLY A 298 70.87 -58.66 -119.43
C GLY A 298 70.49 -59.01 -118.01
N PHE A 299 71.06 -60.09 -117.42
CA PHE A 299 70.88 -60.49 -116.03
C PHE A 299 71.57 -59.52 -115.08
N ALA A 300 72.71 -58.93 -115.40
CA ALA A 300 73.43 -57.93 -114.61
C ALA A 300 72.59 -56.66 -114.41
N VAL A 301 71.90 -56.17 -115.50
CA VAL A 301 71.00 -54.98 -115.38
C VAL A 301 69.79 -55.28 -114.49
N VAL A 302 69.22 -56.47 -114.61
CA VAL A 302 68.10 -56.86 -113.73
C VAL A 302 68.52 -57.01 -112.26
N ALA A 303 69.71 -57.61 -112.05
CA ALA A 303 70.31 -57.71 -110.69
C ALA A 303 70.56 -56.37 -110.05
N ASP A 304 71.15 -55.39 -110.78
CA ASP A 304 71.37 -54.05 -110.29
C ASP A 304 70.06 -53.32 -110.06
N GLU A 305 69.03 -53.50 -110.88
CA GLU A 305 67.67 -52.89 -110.64
C GLU A 305 66.98 -53.51 -109.38
N VAL A 306 67.07 -54.86 -109.20
CA VAL A 306 66.58 -55.53 -107.99
C VAL A 306 67.38 -55.06 -106.75
N LYS A 307 68.68 -54.89 -106.86
CA LYS A 307 69.55 -54.38 -105.81
C LYS A 307 69.10 -52.96 -105.41
N ARG A 308 68.89 -52.08 -106.35
CA ARG A 308 68.46 -50.69 -106.17
C ARG A 308 67.03 -50.62 -105.46
N LEU A 309 66.14 -51.48 -105.95
CA LEU A 309 64.79 -51.62 -105.32
C LEU A 309 64.90 -52.12 -103.88
N ALA A 310 65.77 -53.09 -103.62
CA ALA A 310 65.99 -53.61 -102.25
C ALA A 310 66.61 -52.52 -101.28
N GLU A 311 67.62 -51.81 -101.77
CA GLU A 311 68.19 -50.66 -101.02
C GLU A 311 67.13 -49.61 -100.79
N GLY A 312 66.30 -49.26 -101.77
CA GLY A 312 65.18 -48.37 -101.66
C GLY A 312 64.17 -48.83 -100.59
N SER A 313 63.83 -50.15 -100.62
CA SER A 313 62.90 -50.77 -99.67
C SER A 313 63.43 -50.74 -98.18
N ALA A 314 64.74 -51.04 -98.03
CA ALA A 314 65.43 -50.99 -96.71
C ALA A 314 65.39 -49.57 -96.18
N LYS A 315 65.70 -48.57 -97.00
CA LYS A 315 65.63 -47.16 -96.62
C LYS A 315 64.20 -46.73 -96.25
N SER A 316 63.20 -47.05 -97.03
CA SER A 316 61.84 -46.73 -96.74
C SER A 316 61.37 -47.42 -95.45
N SER A 317 61.78 -48.66 -95.19
CA SER A 317 61.51 -49.36 -93.91
C SER A 317 62.11 -48.67 -92.73
N GLU A 318 63.35 -48.11 -92.82
CA GLU A 318 64.04 -47.33 -91.80
C GLU A 318 63.26 -46.03 -91.53
N GLU A 319 62.87 -45.31 -92.57
CA GLU A 319 62.01 -44.13 -92.46
C GLU A 319 60.65 -44.45 -91.78
N ILE A 320 60.02 -45.54 -92.12
CA ILE A 320 58.74 -45.96 -91.43
C ILE A 320 59.02 -46.36 -90.01
N ASP A 321 60.06 -47.07 -89.63
CA ASP A 321 60.43 -47.38 -88.26
C ASP A 321 60.61 -46.12 -87.42
N GLY A 322 61.28 -45.07 -87.97
CA GLY A 322 61.47 -43.77 -87.38
C GLY A 322 60.11 -43.13 -87.08
N LEU A 323 59.16 -43.12 -88.03
CA LEU A 323 57.80 -42.57 -87.82
C LEU A 323 57.01 -43.33 -86.77
N ILE A 324 57.07 -44.70 -86.80
CA ILE A 324 56.37 -45.51 -85.79
C ILE A 324 56.91 -45.26 -84.37
N LYS A 325 58.24 -45.16 -84.20
CA LYS A 325 58.84 -44.78 -82.89
C LYS A 325 58.38 -43.45 -82.44
N GLN A 326 58.26 -42.49 -83.35
CA GLN A 326 57.72 -41.15 -82.98
C GLN A 326 56.26 -41.27 -82.59
N ILE A 327 55.41 -42.06 -83.30
CA ILE A 327 54.01 -42.30 -82.89
C ILE A 327 53.91 -42.96 -81.49
N GLN A 328 54.83 -43.90 -81.17
CA GLN A 328 54.87 -44.54 -79.86
C GLN A 328 55.24 -43.55 -78.74
N GLU A 329 56.23 -42.67 -78.96
CA GLU A 329 56.65 -41.61 -78.05
C GLU A 329 55.50 -40.64 -77.84
N ASP A 330 54.86 -40.16 -78.92
CA ASP A 330 53.73 -39.24 -78.84
C ASP A 330 52.54 -39.87 -78.10
N ALA A 331 52.28 -41.17 -78.38
CA ALA A 331 51.22 -41.90 -77.65
C ALA A 331 51.52 -42.03 -76.18
N LYS A 332 52.75 -42.33 -75.79
CA LYS A 332 53.18 -42.34 -74.35
C LYS A 332 53.05 -41.00 -73.68
N ALA A 333 53.53 -39.96 -74.38
CA ALA A 333 53.40 -38.55 -73.85
C ALA A 333 51.90 -38.16 -73.67
N THR A 334 51.05 -38.57 -74.64
CA THR A 334 49.60 -38.33 -74.59
C THR A 334 48.95 -39.07 -73.41
N VAL A 335 49.31 -40.29 -73.08
CA VAL A 335 48.82 -41.08 -71.96
C VAL A 335 49.19 -40.36 -70.64
N LEU A 336 50.46 -39.92 -70.48
CA LEU A 336 50.93 -39.14 -69.29
C LEU A 336 50.13 -37.88 -69.16
N SER A 337 49.87 -37.14 -70.21
CA SER A 337 49.05 -35.93 -70.20
C SER A 337 47.60 -36.21 -69.77
N ILE A 338 47.01 -37.31 -70.26
CA ILE A 338 45.68 -37.76 -69.87
C ILE A 338 45.63 -38.16 -68.42
N GLU A 339 46.62 -38.89 -67.87
CA GLU A 339 46.72 -39.22 -66.41
C GLU A 339 46.82 -37.98 -65.53
N GLY A 340 47.65 -37.02 -65.96
CA GLY A 340 47.73 -35.72 -65.28
C GLY A 340 46.40 -34.99 -65.27
N GLY A 341 45.73 -34.89 -66.39
CA GLY A 341 44.39 -34.31 -66.51
C GLY A 341 43.33 -35.01 -65.65
N THR A 342 43.39 -36.35 -65.61
CA THR A 342 42.47 -37.15 -64.75
C THR A 342 42.66 -36.87 -63.26
N LYS A 343 43.93 -36.68 -62.85
CA LYS A 343 44.27 -36.27 -61.47
C LYS A 343 43.69 -34.89 -61.13
N GLU A 344 43.86 -33.91 -61.99
CA GLU A 344 43.33 -32.55 -61.79
C GLU A 344 41.75 -32.57 -61.70
N VAL A 345 41.10 -33.36 -62.55
CA VAL A 345 39.65 -33.53 -62.52
C VAL A 345 39.21 -34.22 -61.22
N SER A 346 39.97 -35.19 -60.72
CA SER A 346 39.69 -35.86 -59.45
C SER A 346 39.83 -34.89 -58.23
N GLU A 347 40.87 -34.06 -58.26
CA GLU A 347 41.05 -32.97 -57.21
C GLU A 347 39.90 -31.97 -57.33
N GLY A 348 39.53 -31.51 -58.49
CA GLY A 348 38.37 -30.66 -58.73
C GLY A 348 37.06 -31.25 -58.17
N ARG A 349 36.88 -32.54 -58.31
CA ARG A 349 35.74 -33.30 -57.79
C ARG A 349 35.72 -33.21 -56.22
N LEU A 350 36.83 -33.34 -55.54
CA LEU A 350 36.95 -33.17 -54.08
C LEU A 350 36.54 -31.76 -53.61
N VAL A 351 36.85 -30.73 -54.41
CA VAL A 351 36.42 -29.37 -54.13
C VAL A 351 34.91 -29.24 -54.27
N ILE A 352 34.29 -29.84 -55.27
CA ILE A 352 32.85 -29.86 -55.45
C ILE A 352 32.16 -30.59 -54.30
N ASP A 353 32.68 -31.76 -53.85
CA ASP A 353 32.13 -32.48 -52.69
C ASP A 353 32.18 -31.64 -51.41
N LYS A 354 33.25 -30.90 -51.15
CA LYS A 354 33.34 -29.95 -50.06
C LYS A 354 32.29 -28.83 -50.19
N ALA A 355 32.07 -28.29 -51.38
CA ALA A 355 31.06 -27.27 -51.63
C ALA A 355 29.63 -27.82 -51.40
N LEU A 356 29.35 -29.04 -51.82
CA LEU A 356 28.07 -29.74 -51.55
C LEU A 356 27.80 -29.90 -50.05
N LYS A 357 28.82 -30.33 -49.28
CA LYS A 357 28.71 -30.45 -47.81
C LYS A 357 28.43 -29.10 -47.18
N ALA A 358 29.13 -28.05 -47.55
CA ALA A 358 28.91 -26.70 -47.04
C ALA A 358 27.51 -26.16 -47.36
N LEU A 359 26.99 -26.39 -48.60
CA LEU A 359 25.63 -25.99 -48.98
C LEU A 359 24.55 -26.74 -48.19
N ASN A 360 24.77 -28.01 -47.90
CA ASN A 360 23.84 -28.82 -47.08
C ASN A 360 23.88 -28.34 -45.61
N GLU A 361 25.03 -27.97 -45.10
CA GLU A 361 25.15 -27.37 -43.76
C GLU A 361 24.44 -26.03 -43.69
N ILE A 362 24.57 -25.16 -44.70
CA ILE A 362 23.83 -23.90 -44.80
C ILE A 362 22.32 -24.18 -44.79
N ALA A 363 21.82 -25.12 -45.55
CA ALA A 363 20.41 -25.48 -45.61
C ALA A 363 19.89 -25.95 -44.24
N SER A 364 20.69 -26.74 -43.52
CA SER A 364 20.33 -27.15 -42.14
C SER A 364 20.28 -25.95 -41.18
N LYS A 365 21.26 -25.05 -41.22
CA LYS A 365 21.27 -23.83 -40.40
C LYS A 365 20.14 -22.87 -40.73
N VAL A 366 19.78 -22.76 -41.99
CA VAL A 366 18.63 -21.97 -42.42
C VAL A 366 17.34 -22.51 -41.82
N THR A 367 17.19 -23.82 -41.75
CA THR A 367 16.00 -24.44 -41.09
C THR A 367 15.95 -24.11 -39.59
N GLU A 368 17.10 -24.21 -38.92
CA GLU A 368 17.21 -23.82 -37.47
C GLU A 368 16.85 -22.35 -37.24
N VAL A 369 17.37 -21.45 -38.08
CA VAL A 369 17.03 -20.01 -38.00
C VAL A 369 15.53 -19.77 -38.26
N SER A 370 14.92 -20.51 -39.21
CA SER A 370 13.48 -20.39 -39.49
C SER A 370 12.63 -20.73 -38.28
N VAL A 371 12.97 -21.78 -37.54
CA VAL A 371 12.27 -22.15 -36.28
C VAL A 371 12.42 -21.04 -35.23
N ASN A 372 13.64 -20.54 -35.04
CA ASN A 372 13.89 -19.48 -34.07
C ASN A 372 13.12 -18.18 -34.39
N VAL A 373 12.98 -17.85 -35.66
CA VAL A 373 12.21 -16.69 -36.11
C VAL A 373 10.72 -16.86 -35.84
N LEU A 374 10.17 -18.07 -36.02
CA LEU A 374 8.79 -18.37 -35.65
C LEU A 374 8.57 -18.26 -34.15
N ASP A 375 9.52 -18.71 -33.33
CA ASP A 375 9.46 -18.57 -31.88
C ASP A 375 9.48 -17.08 -31.45
N VAL A 376 10.35 -16.28 -32.07
CA VAL A 376 10.38 -14.81 -31.82
C VAL A 376 9.04 -14.19 -32.20
N ALA A 377 8.42 -14.57 -33.29
CA ALA A 377 7.11 -14.05 -33.67
C ALA A 377 6.02 -14.44 -32.65
N ASN A 378 6.04 -15.69 -32.17
CA ASN A 378 5.10 -16.16 -31.16
C ASN A 378 5.28 -15.43 -29.81
N ILE A 379 6.52 -15.32 -29.34
CA ILE A 379 6.84 -14.55 -28.09
C ILE A 379 6.39 -13.11 -28.25
N THR A 380 6.62 -12.49 -29.39
CA THR A 380 6.19 -11.10 -29.65
C THR A 380 4.67 -10.97 -29.56
N GLN A 381 3.91 -11.94 -30.06
CA GLN A 381 2.45 -11.93 -29.97
C GLN A 381 1.96 -12.05 -28.52
N ILE A 382 2.60 -12.90 -27.71
CA ILE A 382 2.32 -13.02 -26.27
C ILE A 382 2.59 -11.70 -25.55
N GLN A 383 3.76 -11.07 -25.82
CA GLN A 383 4.13 -9.80 -25.21
C GLN A 383 3.17 -8.66 -25.57
N VAL A 384 2.62 -8.63 -26.77
CA VAL A 384 1.56 -7.66 -27.13
C VAL A 384 0.35 -7.83 -26.19
N GLY A 385 -0.07 -9.05 -25.92
CA GLY A 385 -1.17 -9.31 -24.98
C GLY A 385 -0.84 -8.88 -23.54
N GLU A 386 0.38 -9.11 -23.08
CA GLU A 386 0.83 -8.66 -21.75
C GLU A 386 0.88 -7.12 -21.64
N ILE A 387 1.30 -6.43 -22.70
CA ILE A 387 1.30 -4.96 -22.77
C ILE A 387 -0.13 -4.40 -22.72
N GLU A 388 -1.09 -5.06 -23.36
CA GLU A 388 -2.51 -4.67 -23.26
C GLU A 388 -3.04 -4.81 -21.83
N GLN A 389 -2.69 -5.91 -21.12
CA GLN A 389 -3.04 -6.08 -19.72
C GLN A 389 -2.37 -5.02 -18.83
N LEU A 390 -1.10 -4.68 -19.08
CA LEU A 390 -0.40 -3.62 -18.37
C LEU A 390 -1.07 -2.26 -18.59
N SER A 391 -1.49 -1.97 -19.81
CA SER A 391 -2.25 -0.75 -20.14
C SER A 391 -3.55 -0.66 -19.35
N LYS A 392 -4.29 -1.76 -19.25
CA LYS A 392 -5.53 -1.84 -18.47
C LYS A 392 -5.28 -1.62 -17.00
N ALA A 393 -4.28 -2.30 -16.43
CA ALA A 393 -3.90 -2.14 -15.02
C ALA A 393 -3.48 -0.69 -14.70
N ALA A 394 -2.71 -0.05 -15.59
CA ALA A 394 -2.34 1.36 -15.43
C ALA A 394 -3.58 2.28 -15.43
N SER A 395 -4.56 2.01 -16.28
CA SER A 395 -5.82 2.77 -16.31
C SER A 395 -6.66 2.57 -15.04
N GLU A 396 -6.72 1.35 -14.50
CA GLU A 396 -7.40 1.06 -13.24
C GLU A 396 -6.74 1.77 -12.06
N ILE A 397 -5.40 1.78 -12.00
CA ILE A 397 -4.65 2.52 -10.95
C ILE A 397 -4.89 4.04 -11.09
N ALA A 398 -4.99 4.57 -12.31
CA ALA A 398 -5.33 5.98 -12.53
C ALA A 398 -6.70 6.35 -11.95
N ALA A 399 -7.71 5.51 -12.18
CA ALA A 399 -9.04 5.71 -11.60
C ALA A 399 -9.03 5.64 -10.07
N VAL A 400 -8.25 4.72 -9.47
CA VAL A 400 -8.07 4.65 -8.01
C VAL A 400 -7.35 5.90 -7.48
N SER A 401 -6.37 6.44 -8.20
CA SER A 401 -5.68 7.67 -7.79
C SER A 401 -6.60 8.90 -7.80
N GLU A 402 -7.48 9.01 -8.78
CA GLU A 402 -8.53 10.04 -8.83
C GLU A 402 -9.54 9.88 -7.68
N GLN A 403 -9.96 8.64 -7.42
CA GLN A 403 -10.84 8.35 -6.30
C GLN A 403 -10.20 8.68 -4.96
N ASN A 404 -8.92 8.36 -4.76
CA ASN A 404 -8.17 8.72 -3.56
C ASN A 404 -8.06 10.24 -3.39
N ALA A 405 -7.83 10.99 -4.47
CA ALA A 405 -7.80 12.46 -4.42
C ALA A 405 -9.14 13.02 -3.94
N SER A 406 -10.27 12.55 -4.51
CA SER A 406 -11.61 12.97 -4.10
C SER A 406 -11.93 12.58 -2.64
N ALA A 407 -11.62 11.35 -2.24
CA ALA A 407 -11.80 10.89 -0.86
C ALA A 407 -10.95 11.71 0.14
N THR A 408 -9.78 12.16 -0.28
CA THR A 408 -8.89 13.01 0.52
C THR A 408 -9.48 14.41 0.73
N GLU A 409 -10.13 14.98 -0.28
CA GLU A 409 -10.85 16.26 -0.17
C GLU A 409 -12.04 16.14 0.80
N GLU A 410 -12.84 15.07 0.70
CA GLU A 410 -13.94 14.82 1.64
C GLU A 410 -13.43 14.61 3.07
N ALA A 411 -12.35 13.83 3.24
CA ALA A 411 -11.75 13.61 4.55
C ALA A 411 -11.18 14.90 5.16
N SER A 412 -10.61 15.80 4.34
CA SER A 412 -10.15 17.12 4.78
C SER A 412 -11.32 17.97 5.31
N ALA A 413 -12.42 18.04 4.57
CA ALA A 413 -13.61 18.77 4.99
C ALA A 413 -14.21 18.20 6.30
N ALA A 414 -14.26 16.87 6.43
CA ALA A 414 -14.72 16.21 7.67
C ALA A 414 -13.79 16.52 8.85
N THR A 415 -12.48 16.60 8.63
CA THR A 415 -11.49 16.91 9.65
C THR A 415 -11.59 18.37 10.11
N GLU A 416 -11.87 19.31 9.21
CA GLU A 416 -12.16 20.70 9.55
C GLU A 416 -13.43 20.82 10.41
N GLN A 417 -14.49 20.11 10.05
CA GLN A 417 -15.73 20.05 10.85
C GLN A 417 -15.47 19.44 12.23
N GLN A 418 -14.66 18.38 12.32
CA GLN A 418 -14.29 17.76 13.58
C GLN A 418 -13.49 18.73 14.46
N THR A 419 -12.59 19.52 13.88
CA THR A 419 -11.84 20.58 14.59
C THR A 419 -12.79 21.61 15.19
N ALA A 420 -13.75 22.11 14.41
CA ALA A 420 -14.75 23.05 14.88
C ALA A 420 -15.62 22.46 16.01
N GLY A 421 -16.09 21.21 15.85
CA GLY A 421 -16.85 20.51 16.87
C GLY A 421 -16.07 20.31 18.17
N THR A 422 -14.78 19.99 18.08
CA THR A 422 -13.90 19.84 19.24
C THR A 422 -13.73 21.18 19.98
N GLN A 423 -13.62 22.29 19.27
CA GLN A 423 -13.55 23.64 19.87
C GLN A 423 -14.87 24.01 20.57
N GLU A 424 -16.01 23.67 20.01
CA GLU A 424 -17.33 23.90 20.64
C GLU A 424 -17.48 23.06 21.91
N ILE A 425 -17.04 21.79 21.92
CA ILE A 425 -17.01 20.95 23.09
C ILE A 425 -16.16 21.59 24.18
N ALA A 426 -14.92 22.01 23.85
CA ALA A 426 -14.02 22.67 24.81
C ALA A 426 -14.66 23.92 25.45
N ALA A 427 -15.29 24.77 24.63
CA ALA A 427 -15.99 25.96 25.12
C ALA A 427 -17.20 25.61 26.01
N SER A 428 -17.94 24.56 25.69
CA SER A 428 -19.10 24.10 26.47
C SER A 428 -18.68 23.52 27.82
N VAL A 429 -17.61 22.73 27.83
CA VAL A 429 -17.04 22.16 29.06
C VAL A 429 -16.47 23.24 29.99
N GLN A 430 -15.82 24.24 29.43
CA GLN A 430 -15.35 25.38 30.21
C GLN A 430 -16.51 26.12 30.88
N LYS A 431 -17.64 26.31 30.19
CA LYS A 431 -18.87 26.89 30.80
C LYS A 431 -19.43 25.99 31.90
N MET A 432 -19.41 24.66 31.70
CA MET A 432 -19.85 23.71 32.75
C MET A 432 -18.97 23.76 33.98
N ALA A 433 -17.66 23.86 33.84
CA ALA A 433 -16.73 23.98 34.93
C ALA A 433 -16.97 25.27 35.72
N VAL A 434 -17.19 26.40 35.07
CA VAL A 434 -17.54 27.69 35.71
C VAL A 434 -18.89 27.57 36.43
N MET A 435 -19.91 26.95 35.82
CA MET A 435 -21.20 26.74 36.46
C MET A 435 -21.11 25.85 37.70
N ALA A 436 -20.31 24.81 37.69
CA ALA A 436 -20.05 23.94 38.83
C ALA A 436 -19.33 24.69 39.96
N ASP A 437 -18.38 25.54 39.64
CA ASP A 437 -17.69 26.40 40.60
C ASP A 437 -18.63 27.43 41.23
N ASP A 438 -19.50 28.09 40.46
CA ASP A 438 -20.53 29.00 40.92
C ASP A 438 -21.55 28.31 41.85
N LEU A 439 -22.02 27.10 41.47
CA LEU A 439 -22.89 26.30 42.33
C LEU A 439 -22.20 25.93 43.67
N THR A 440 -20.91 25.61 43.61
CA THR A 440 -20.10 25.32 44.78
C THR A 440 -19.96 26.55 45.67
N LYS A 441 -19.74 27.73 45.11
CA LYS A 441 -19.68 29.02 45.83
C LYS A 441 -21.04 29.36 46.47
N ILE A 442 -22.15 29.19 45.72
CA ILE A 442 -23.50 29.45 46.26
C ILE A 442 -23.80 28.49 47.42
N THR A 443 -23.47 27.22 47.28
CA THR A 443 -23.70 26.24 48.35
C THR A 443 -22.74 26.37 49.51
N ALA A 444 -21.55 26.97 49.33
CA ALA A 444 -20.61 27.28 50.41
C ALA A 444 -21.14 28.32 51.38
N CYS A 445 -22.12 29.17 50.98
CA CYS A 445 -22.81 30.09 51.89
C CYS A 445 -23.61 29.36 52.99
N PHE A 446 -23.98 28.08 52.74
CA PHE A 446 -24.68 27.28 53.74
C PHE A 446 -23.70 26.41 54.54
N LYS A 447 -23.75 26.60 55.87
CA LYS A 447 -22.98 25.77 56.82
C LYS A 447 -23.74 24.49 57.08
N LEU A 448 -23.19 23.37 56.74
CA LEU A 448 -23.73 22.04 57.08
C LEU A 448 -23.06 21.51 58.35
N PRO A 449 -23.74 20.65 59.15
CA PRO A 449 -23.05 19.93 60.22
C PRO A 449 -21.87 19.17 59.61
N GLU A 450 -20.69 19.30 60.20
CA GLU A 450 -19.53 18.52 59.78
C GLU A 450 -19.91 17.04 59.90
N ASP A 451 -19.77 16.32 58.75
CA ASP A 451 -19.94 14.89 58.71
C ASP A 451 -18.79 14.26 59.49
N GLN A 452 -19.06 13.78 60.70
CA GLN A 452 -18.05 13.12 61.55
C GLN A 452 -17.49 11.84 60.93
N ASN A 453 -17.98 11.46 59.74
CA ASN A 453 -17.54 10.27 58.98
C ASN A 453 -16.41 10.56 57.99
N SER A 454 -15.97 11.80 57.77
CA SER A 454 -14.85 12.07 56.83
C SER A 454 -13.47 11.81 57.45
N LYS A 455 -13.36 11.59 58.71
CA LYS A 455 -12.08 11.29 59.40
C LYS A 455 -11.66 9.83 59.40
N THR A 456 -12.50 8.91 58.95
CA THR A 456 -12.19 7.47 58.97
C THR A 456 -11.83 6.88 57.56
N ARG A 457 -11.69 7.70 56.49
CA ARG A 457 -11.39 7.21 55.15
C ARG A 457 -10.01 7.54 54.60
N ASN A 458 -9.15 8.15 55.46
CA ASN A 458 -7.80 8.55 55.03
C ASN A 458 -6.67 7.67 55.61
N ASP A 459 -7.00 6.57 56.31
CA ASP A 459 -6.00 5.60 56.80
C ASP A 459 -6.35 4.16 56.30
N GLY A 460 -6.51 4.03 54.99
CA GLY A 460 -6.67 2.74 54.30
C GLY A 460 -5.75 2.73 53.11
N GLU A 461 -4.52 2.17 53.26
CA GLU A 461 -3.59 1.83 52.19
C GLU A 461 -4.31 1.17 51.05
N ILE A 462 -4.32 1.80 49.85
CA ILE A 462 -4.63 1.15 48.61
C ILE A 462 -3.38 0.32 48.21
N LYS A 463 -3.38 -0.96 48.51
CA LYS A 463 -2.48 -1.90 47.84
C LYS A 463 -2.85 -1.93 46.37
N GLU A 464 -1.94 -1.46 45.53
CA GLU A 464 -1.93 -1.72 44.11
C GLU A 464 -1.88 -3.25 43.85
N GLU A 465 -2.99 -3.85 43.44
CA GLU A 465 -2.97 -5.09 42.68
C GLU A 465 -2.89 -4.74 41.20
N VAL A 466 -1.67 -4.88 40.69
CA VAL A 466 -1.34 -4.93 39.27
C VAL A 466 -2.09 -6.12 38.66
N PHE A 467 -3.00 -5.84 37.74
CA PHE A 467 -3.44 -6.85 36.75
C PHE A 467 -2.76 -6.56 35.41
N VAL A 468 -2.00 -7.58 35.01
CA VAL A 468 -1.33 -7.77 33.72
C VAL A 468 -2.32 -7.83 32.54
#